data_507c69f76d22bab5e972e241833c6959
#
_entry.id   507c69f76d22bab5e972e241833c6959
#
_cell.length_a   1.000
_cell.length_b   1.000
_cell.length_c   1.000
_cell.angle_alpha   90.00
_cell.angle_beta   90.00
_cell.angle_gamma   90.00
#
_symmetry.space_group_name_H-M   'P 1'
#
loop_
_entity.id
_entity.type
_entity.pdbx_description
1 polymer ?
#
loop_
_entity_poly.entity_id
_entity_poly.type
_entity_poly.pdbx_seq_one_letter_code
_entity_poly.pdbx_strand_id
1 'polypeptide(L)'
;MTLFAGLAGLLSSVAALALPEDRDQAIYIQSDRAERDERKGTTVYTGDVEIDQGSLHISAERVTIRSTDDEVSEIVATGSPAKMHQKPAVDREPVYARARNIQYDVKGEVLTLLEKATVTQEGSTVTGERIVYYIKEQRVKASAGSAASGQPRVETIIPPRRNSAPETAPETVTPPAASPDNGAS
;
A
#
# COMPACT_ATOMS: atom_id res chain seq x y z
N MET A 1 -13.87 52.79 22.10
CA MET A 1 -12.53 52.31 21.78
C MET A 1 -12.50 50.83 22.18
N THR A 2 -12.99 49.96 21.30
CA THR A 2 -13.16 48.53 21.55
C THR A 2 -12.38 47.76 20.49
N LEU A 3 -11.32 47.08 20.92
CA LEU A 3 -10.41 46.31 20.11
C LEU A 3 -11.04 44.91 19.85
N PHE A 4 -11.41 44.61 18.60
CA PHE A 4 -11.78 43.24 18.18
C PHE A 4 -10.51 42.53 17.69
N ALA A 5 -10.02 41.60 18.48
CA ALA A 5 -8.97 40.67 18.08
C ALA A 5 -9.60 39.53 17.31
N GLY A 6 -9.40 39.51 15.98
CA GLY A 6 -9.80 38.41 15.10
C GLY A 6 -8.83 37.23 15.26
N LEU A 7 -9.32 36.12 15.77
CA LEU A 7 -8.61 34.84 15.82
C LEU A 7 -8.70 34.19 14.42
N ALA A 8 -7.65 34.39 13.61
CA ALA A 8 -7.50 33.69 12.33
C ALA A 8 -7.13 32.23 12.61
N GLY A 9 -8.11 31.32 12.46
CA GLY A 9 -7.90 29.89 12.50
C GLY A 9 -7.08 29.43 11.29
N LEU A 10 -5.84 29.03 11.50
CA LEU A 10 -5.02 28.30 10.53
C LEU A 10 -5.60 26.89 10.34
N LEU A 11 -6.36 26.72 9.27
CA LEU A 11 -6.70 25.40 8.75
C LEU A 11 -5.43 24.81 8.12
N SER A 12 -4.67 24.08 8.93
CA SER A 12 -3.57 23.26 8.44
C SER A 12 -4.17 22.11 7.63
N SER A 13 -4.14 22.22 6.30
CA SER A 13 -4.43 21.12 5.38
C SER A 13 -3.33 20.10 5.55
N VAL A 14 -3.62 18.99 6.23
CA VAL A 14 -2.74 17.82 6.26
C VAL A 14 -2.81 17.20 4.87
N ALA A 15 -1.86 17.50 4.02
CA ALA A 15 -1.65 16.77 2.78
C ALA A 15 -1.27 15.34 3.15
N ALA A 16 -2.17 14.38 2.91
CA ALA A 16 -1.89 12.95 3.02
C ALA A 16 -0.97 12.57 1.84
N LEU A 17 0.33 12.68 2.06
CA LEU A 17 1.36 12.21 1.15
C LEU A 17 1.72 10.77 1.54
N ALA A 18 1.99 9.90 0.55
CA ALA A 18 2.86 8.74 0.79
C ALA A 18 4.03 9.22 1.63
N LEU A 19 4.41 8.46 2.65
CA LEU A 19 5.37 8.92 3.65
C LEU A 19 6.50 9.72 2.98
N PRO A 20 6.59 11.05 3.15
CA PRO A 20 7.68 11.84 2.57
C PRO A 20 9.04 11.27 2.98
N GLU A 21 9.11 10.69 4.17
CA GLU A 21 10.27 10.04 4.77
C GLU A 21 10.74 8.80 3.99
N ASP A 22 9.88 8.07 3.26
CA ASP A 22 10.30 6.89 2.49
C ASP A 22 11.22 7.28 1.33
N ARG A 23 10.98 8.41 0.67
CA ARG A 23 11.79 8.87 -0.46
C ARG A 23 13.18 9.36 -0.08
N ASP A 24 13.32 9.80 1.17
CA ASP A 24 14.59 10.26 1.72
C ASP A 24 15.42 9.10 2.25
N GLN A 25 14.89 7.88 2.28
CA GLN A 25 15.61 6.70 2.71
C GLN A 25 16.44 6.09 1.58
N ALA A 26 17.54 5.46 1.94
CA ALA A 26 18.38 4.74 0.99
C ALA A 26 17.59 3.61 0.31
N ILE A 27 17.83 3.42 -0.99
CA ILE A 27 17.29 2.29 -1.76
C ILE A 27 18.29 1.14 -1.62
N TYR A 28 17.82 0.00 -1.14
CA TYR A 28 18.56 -1.26 -1.09
C TYR A 28 18.06 -2.16 -2.20
N ILE A 29 18.98 -2.69 -3.03
CA ILE A 29 18.66 -3.58 -4.13
C ILE A 29 19.52 -4.83 -4.05
N GLN A 30 18.89 -6.01 -4.11
CA GLN A 30 19.54 -7.31 -4.21
C GLN A 30 19.09 -7.99 -5.50
N SER A 31 19.99 -8.68 -6.19
CA SER A 31 19.70 -9.43 -7.40
C SER A 31 20.89 -10.35 -7.77
N ASP A 32 20.68 -11.34 -8.63
CA ASP A 32 21.78 -12.17 -9.15
C ASP A 32 22.68 -11.39 -10.11
N ARG A 33 22.12 -10.44 -10.87
CA ARG A 33 22.83 -9.67 -11.89
C ARG A 33 22.31 -8.24 -11.97
N ALA A 34 23.23 -7.30 -12.24
CA ALA A 34 22.89 -5.92 -12.52
C ALA A 34 23.68 -5.44 -13.75
N GLU A 35 23.00 -4.74 -14.66
CA GLU A 35 23.57 -4.11 -15.85
C GLU A 35 23.10 -2.65 -15.92
N ARG A 36 24.04 -1.70 -16.08
CA ARG A 36 23.76 -0.26 -16.20
C ARG A 36 24.22 0.25 -17.56
N ASP A 37 23.30 0.88 -18.30
CA ASP A 37 23.59 1.68 -19.49
C ASP A 37 23.44 3.17 -19.14
N GLU A 38 24.57 3.83 -18.89
CA GLU A 38 24.58 5.24 -18.50
C GLU A 38 24.05 6.16 -19.61
N ARG A 39 24.30 5.81 -20.87
CA ARG A 39 23.82 6.63 -22.01
C ARG A 39 22.30 6.63 -22.13
N LYS A 40 21.66 5.55 -21.70
CA LYS A 40 20.20 5.42 -21.70
C LYS A 40 19.59 5.77 -20.34
N GLY A 41 20.41 6.02 -19.32
CA GLY A 41 19.92 6.20 -17.96
C GLY A 41 19.13 4.98 -17.44
N THR A 42 19.56 3.75 -17.82
CA THR A 42 18.80 2.54 -17.52
C THR A 42 19.66 1.56 -16.73
N THR A 43 19.12 1.05 -15.63
CA THR A 43 19.72 -0.07 -14.89
C THR A 43 18.73 -1.23 -14.86
N VAL A 44 19.23 -2.42 -15.17
CA VAL A 44 18.46 -3.66 -15.20
C VAL A 44 19.01 -4.63 -14.16
N TYR A 45 18.14 -5.08 -13.27
CA TYR A 45 18.41 -6.14 -12.30
C TYR A 45 17.68 -7.40 -12.72
N THR A 46 18.29 -8.57 -12.54
CA THR A 46 17.73 -9.87 -12.96
C THR A 46 18.09 -10.97 -11.98
N GLY A 47 17.13 -11.84 -11.70
CA GLY A 47 17.24 -12.99 -10.78
C GLY A 47 16.96 -12.56 -9.33
N ASP A 48 15.87 -13.11 -8.77
CA ASP A 48 15.42 -12.89 -7.38
C ASP A 48 15.64 -11.46 -6.88
N VAL A 49 15.07 -10.51 -7.65
CA VAL A 49 15.27 -9.08 -7.38
C VAL A 49 14.41 -8.65 -6.21
N GLU A 50 15.05 -8.09 -5.18
CA GLU A 50 14.40 -7.45 -4.04
C GLU A 50 14.84 -6.00 -3.95
N ILE A 51 13.88 -5.08 -3.78
CA ILE A 51 14.11 -3.64 -3.62
C ILE A 51 13.37 -3.16 -2.39
N ASP A 52 14.07 -2.47 -1.51
CA ASP A 52 13.55 -1.87 -0.30
C ASP A 52 13.87 -0.38 -0.24
N GLN A 53 12.86 0.46 0.03
CA GLN A 53 13.00 1.88 0.32
C GLN A 53 11.92 2.33 1.30
N GLY A 54 12.27 2.49 2.56
CA GLY A 54 11.29 2.79 3.60
C GLY A 54 10.22 1.72 3.71
N SER A 55 8.97 2.08 3.50
CA SER A 55 7.84 1.14 3.48
C SER A 55 7.60 0.46 2.13
N LEU A 56 8.27 0.94 1.06
CA LEU A 56 8.21 0.32 -0.26
C LEU A 56 9.05 -0.95 -0.29
N HIS A 57 8.45 -2.03 -0.75
CA HIS A 57 9.12 -3.29 -1.04
C HIS A 57 8.65 -3.84 -2.38
N ILE A 58 9.61 -4.26 -3.24
CA ILE A 58 9.32 -4.87 -4.54
C ILE A 58 10.09 -6.18 -4.64
N SER A 59 9.40 -7.26 -5.05
CA SER A 59 9.97 -8.59 -5.32
C SER A 59 9.61 -9.01 -6.74
N ALA A 60 10.61 -9.37 -7.56
CA ALA A 60 10.41 -9.67 -8.98
C ALA A 60 11.53 -10.55 -9.58
N GLU A 61 11.27 -11.16 -10.74
CA GLU A 61 12.29 -11.86 -11.52
C GLU A 61 13.25 -10.90 -12.24
N ARG A 62 12.73 -9.72 -12.61
CA ARG A 62 13.48 -8.67 -13.31
C ARG A 62 12.93 -7.31 -12.95
N VAL A 63 13.82 -6.35 -12.70
CA VAL A 63 13.47 -4.94 -12.50
C VAL A 63 14.30 -4.07 -13.43
N THR A 64 13.64 -3.14 -14.11
CA THR A 64 14.28 -2.10 -14.92
C THR A 64 14.00 -0.75 -14.27
N ILE A 65 15.05 -0.03 -13.92
CA ILE A 65 14.97 1.33 -13.38
C ILE A 65 15.43 2.29 -14.49
N ARG A 66 14.60 3.29 -14.76
CA ARG A 66 14.97 4.42 -15.64
C ARG A 66 15.19 5.66 -14.81
N SER A 67 16.27 6.35 -15.11
CA SER A 67 16.62 7.63 -14.48
C SER A 67 16.64 8.73 -15.55
N THR A 68 16.21 9.91 -15.16
CA THR A 68 16.29 11.14 -15.97
C THR A 68 16.91 12.20 -15.08
N ASP A 69 17.99 12.86 -15.54
CA ASP A 69 18.72 13.84 -14.75
C ASP A 69 19.19 13.31 -13.39
N ASP A 70 19.68 12.06 -13.38
CA ASP A 70 20.13 11.31 -12.20
C ASP A 70 19.03 10.97 -11.16
N GLU A 71 17.77 11.31 -11.44
CA GLU A 71 16.63 10.94 -10.61
C GLU A 71 15.89 9.75 -11.19
N VAL A 72 15.44 8.81 -10.34
CA VAL A 72 14.60 7.70 -10.76
C VAL A 72 13.26 8.24 -11.25
N SER A 73 12.94 7.94 -12.52
CA SER A 73 11.69 8.38 -13.17
C SER A 73 10.66 7.27 -13.31
N GLU A 74 11.12 6.03 -13.56
CA GLU A 74 10.23 4.88 -13.73
C GLU A 74 10.89 3.60 -13.21
N ILE A 75 10.09 2.75 -12.59
CA ILE A 75 10.47 1.39 -12.19
C ILE A 75 9.51 0.41 -12.87
N VAL A 76 10.05 -0.58 -13.59
CA VAL A 76 9.28 -1.66 -14.22
C VAL A 76 9.72 -2.98 -13.62
N ALA A 77 8.83 -3.65 -12.90
CA ALA A 77 9.06 -4.97 -12.31
C ALA A 77 8.26 -6.02 -13.07
N THR A 78 8.91 -7.12 -13.46
CA THR A 78 8.27 -8.25 -14.14
C THR A 78 8.56 -9.55 -13.40
N GLY A 79 7.56 -10.43 -13.33
CA GLY A 79 7.67 -11.73 -12.66
C GLY A 79 6.41 -12.57 -12.79
N SER A 80 6.41 -13.74 -12.16
CA SER A 80 5.32 -14.71 -12.24
C SER A 80 4.70 -15.06 -10.87
N PRO A 81 4.21 -14.09 -10.07
CA PRO A 81 4.06 -12.65 -10.31
C PRO A 81 5.20 -11.80 -9.75
N ALA A 82 5.36 -10.59 -10.26
CA ALA A 82 5.99 -9.50 -9.53
C ALA A 82 5.04 -9.04 -8.41
N LYS A 83 5.60 -8.63 -7.27
CA LYS A 83 4.87 -8.16 -6.09
C LYS A 83 5.42 -6.82 -5.63
N MET A 84 4.56 -6.02 -5.05
CA MET A 84 4.92 -4.73 -4.46
C MET A 84 4.03 -4.46 -3.26
N HIS A 85 4.57 -3.87 -2.22
CA HIS A 85 3.75 -3.27 -1.18
C HIS A 85 4.36 -1.94 -0.70
N GLN A 86 3.52 -1.05 -0.21
CA GLN A 86 3.92 0.25 0.33
C GLN A 86 2.83 0.78 1.27
N LYS A 87 3.23 1.46 2.35
CA LYS A 87 2.30 2.20 3.19
C LYS A 87 2.02 3.57 2.58
N PRO A 88 0.75 3.92 2.31
CA PRO A 88 0.40 5.24 1.80
C PRO A 88 0.50 6.35 2.86
N ALA A 89 0.39 6.00 4.15
CA ALA A 89 0.57 6.90 5.28
C ALA A 89 0.90 6.10 6.55
N VAL A 90 1.41 6.76 7.61
CA VAL A 90 1.87 6.13 8.87
C VAL A 90 0.77 5.30 9.54
N ASP A 91 -0.46 5.82 9.52
CA ASP A 91 -1.66 5.25 10.16
C ASP A 91 -2.53 4.41 9.22
N ARG A 92 -2.05 4.14 8.00
CA ARG A 92 -2.80 3.36 7.00
C ARG A 92 -2.19 1.97 6.83
N GLU A 93 -3.07 1.02 6.52
CA GLU A 93 -2.64 -0.32 6.13
C GLU A 93 -1.85 -0.28 4.82
N PRO A 94 -0.85 -1.17 4.65
CA PRO A 94 -0.11 -1.27 3.40
C PRO A 94 -1.04 -1.60 2.22
N VAL A 95 -0.74 -1.01 1.07
CA VAL A 95 -1.30 -1.44 -0.22
C VAL A 95 -0.42 -2.57 -0.75
N TYR A 96 -1.02 -3.71 -1.03
CA TYR A 96 -0.36 -4.86 -1.66
C TYR A 96 -0.77 -4.94 -3.12
N ALA A 97 0.19 -5.00 -4.02
CA ALA A 97 -0.02 -5.12 -5.44
C ALA A 97 0.72 -6.33 -5.99
N ARG A 98 0.12 -7.03 -6.96
CA ARG A 98 0.76 -8.11 -7.71
C ARG A 98 0.26 -8.14 -9.14
N ALA A 99 1.14 -8.44 -10.08
CA ALA A 99 0.82 -8.61 -11.49
C ALA A 99 1.99 -9.32 -12.19
N ARG A 100 1.87 -9.68 -13.46
CA ARG A 100 3.04 -10.09 -14.24
C ARG A 100 3.96 -8.92 -14.57
N ASN A 101 3.38 -7.73 -14.73
CA ASN A 101 4.12 -6.51 -15.01
C ASN A 101 3.57 -5.39 -14.11
N ILE A 102 4.46 -4.75 -13.35
CA ILE A 102 4.19 -3.61 -12.49
C ILE A 102 5.03 -2.46 -13.00
N GLN A 103 4.40 -1.34 -13.35
CA GLN A 103 5.04 -0.11 -13.80
C GLN A 103 4.73 0.99 -12.79
N TYR A 104 5.75 1.59 -12.24
CA TYR A 104 5.63 2.70 -11.30
C TYR A 104 6.25 3.97 -11.90
N ASP A 105 5.42 4.94 -12.25
CA ASP A 105 5.83 6.30 -12.57
C ASP A 105 6.05 7.06 -11.26
N VAL A 106 7.31 7.36 -10.96
CA VAL A 106 7.72 7.97 -9.70
C VAL A 106 7.24 9.42 -9.59
N LYS A 107 7.34 10.20 -10.69
CA LYS A 107 6.90 11.60 -10.72
C LYS A 107 5.40 11.74 -10.64
N GLY A 108 4.69 10.94 -11.42
CA GLY A 108 3.23 10.93 -11.47
C GLY A 108 2.60 10.26 -10.25
N GLU A 109 3.37 9.47 -9.50
CA GLU A 109 2.88 8.58 -8.43
C GLU A 109 1.74 7.69 -8.93
N VAL A 110 1.96 7.10 -10.12
CA VAL A 110 1.00 6.23 -10.77
C VAL A 110 1.56 4.82 -10.85
N LEU A 111 0.84 3.88 -10.27
CA LEU A 111 1.14 2.46 -10.35
C LEU A 111 0.23 1.82 -11.39
N THR A 112 0.80 1.21 -12.42
CA THR A 112 0.08 0.44 -13.44
C THR A 112 0.44 -1.03 -13.31
N LEU A 113 -0.56 -1.87 -13.10
CA LEU A 113 -0.43 -3.32 -13.02
C LEU A 113 -1.07 -3.93 -14.27
N LEU A 114 -0.35 -4.83 -14.92
CA LEU A 114 -0.77 -5.49 -16.16
C LEU A 114 -0.65 -7.00 -16.00
N GLU A 115 -1.62 -7.71 -16.57
CA GLU A 115 -1.70 -9.17 -16.61
C GLU A 115 -1.85 -9.81 -15.22
N LYS A 116 -3.04 -10.32 -14.95
CA LYS A 116 -3.43 -10.94 -13.68
C LYS A 116 -3.21 -9.99 -12.48
N ALA A 117 -3.57 -8.72 -12.69
CA ALA A 117 -3.39 -7.67 -11.71
C ALA A 117 -4.31 -7.86 -10.50
N THR A 118 -3.77 -7.63 -9.31
CA THR A 118 -4.53 -7.63 -8.05
C THR A 118 -3.98 -6.52 -7.16
N VAL A 119 -4.88 -5.75 -6.54
CA VAL A 119 -4.57 -4.77 -5.49
C VAL A 119 -5.40 -5.09 -4.27
N THR A 120 -4.76 -5.14 -3.11
CA THR A 120 -5.42 -5.36 -1.81
C THR A 120 -5.05 -4.23 -0.87
N GLN A 121 -6.06 -3.63 -0.25
CA GLN A 121 -5.90 -2.59 0.77
C GLN A 121 -7.05 -2.67 1.77
N GLU A 122 -6.76 -2.57 3.06
CA GLU A 122 -7.76 -2.59 4.14
C GLU A 122 -8.77 -3.76 4.02
N GLY A 123 -8.26 -4.93 3.62
CA GLY A 123 -9.06 -6.13 3.40
C GLY A 123 -9.87 -6.16 2.11
N SER A 124 -10.00 -5.03 1.39
CA SER A 124 -10.64 -4.98 0.07
C SER A 124 -9.66 -5.42 -1.01
N THR A 125 -10.14 -6.23 -1.96
CA THR A 125 -9.32 -6.74 -3.07
C THR A 125 -9.99 -6.42 -4.40
N VAL A 126 -9.21 -5.89 -5.35
CA VAL A 126 -9.62 -5.65 -6.74
C VAL A 126 -8.74 -6.49 -7.65
N THR A 127 -9.34 -7.24 -8.56
CA THR A 127 -8.65 -8.07 -9.55
C THR A 127 -9.09 -7.67 -10.96
N GLY A 128 -8.16 -7.69 -11.92
CA GLY A 128 -8.42 -7.35 -13.32
C GLY A 128 -7.23 -7.64 -14.22
N GLU A 129 -7.40 -7.41 -15.52
CA GLU A 129 -6.28 -7.54 -16.47
C GLU A 129 -5.35 -6.33 -16.41
N ARG A 130 -5.92 -5.16 -16.16
CA ARG A 130 -5.21 -3.91 -15.95
C ARG A 130 -5.80 -3.16 -14.78
N ILE A 131 -4.93 -2.75 -13.84
CA ILE A 131 -5.29 -1.87 -12.73
C ILE A 131 -4.34 -0.66 -12.77
N VAL A 132 -4.89 0.54 -12.65
CA VAL A 132 -4.14 1.79 -12.51
C VAL A 132 -4.49 2.39 -11.16
N TYR A 133 -3.49 2.56 -10.30
CA TYR A 133 -3.63 3.17 -8.99
C TYR A 133 -2.93 4.53 -8.98
N TYR A 134 -3.72 5.59 -8.81
CA TYR A 134 -3.26 6.96 -8.63
C TYR A 134 -3.05 7.19 -7.14
N ILE A 135 -1.81 7.12 -6.69
CA ILE A 135 -1.45 7.11 -5.27
C ILE A 135 -1.87 8.42 -4.60
N LYS A 136 -1.53 9.58 -5.20
CA LYS A 136 -1.93 10.91 -4.70
C LYS A 136 -3.43 11.08 -4.54
N GLU A 137 -4.20 10.56 -5.48
CA GLU A 137 -5.65 10.69 -5.52
C GLU A 137 -6.36 9.58 -4.73
N GLN A 138 -5.61 8.58 -4.24
CA GLN A 138 -6.14 7.35 -3.64
C GLN A 138 -7.23 6.70 -4.51
N ARG A 139 -7.03 6.71 -5.82
CA ARG A 139 -8.02 6.28 -6.82
C ARG A 139 -7.53 5.08 -7.59
N VAL A 140 -8.35 4.02 -7.63
CA VAL A 140 -8.12 2.80 -8.40
C VAL A 140 -9.03 2.79 -9.62
N LYS A 141 -8.47 2.47 -10.79
CA LYS A 141 -9.21 2.13 -12.01
C LYS A 141 -8.83 0.72 -12.42
N ALA A 142 -9.79 -0.17 -12.54
CA ALA A 142 -9.58 -1.53 -13.01
C ALA A 142 -10.33 -1.77 -14.32
N SER A 143 -9.74 -2.55 -15.21
CA SER A 143 -10.37 -2.99 -16.45
C SER A 143 -10.12 -4.47 -16.71
N ALA A 144 -11.13 -5.13 -17.26
CA ALA A 144 -10.99 -6.45 -17.84
C ALA A 144 -10.22 -6.36 -19.17
N GLY A 145 -9.65 -7.47 -19.63
CA GLY A 145 -9.09 -7.57 -20.98
C GLY A 145 -10.15 -7.41 -22.06
N SER A 146 -9.72 -7.47 -23.34
CA SER A 146 -10.63 -7.35 -24.48
C SER A 146 -11.69 -8.44 -24.46
N ALA A 147 -12.96 -8.07 -24.68
CA ALA A 147 -14.12 -8.97 -24.66
C ALA A 147 -14.05 -10.13 -25.68
N ALA A 148 -13.15 -10.07 -26.65
CA ALA A 148 -12.98 -11.10 -27.69
C ALA A 148 -12.35 -12.42 -27.20
N SER A 149 -11.83 -12.48 -25.98
CA SER A 149 -11.02 -13.63 -25.48
C SER A 149 -11.64 -14.36 -24.29
N GLY A 150 -12.91 -14.14 -23.95
CA GLY A 150 -13.51 -14.78 -22.76
C GLY A 150 -12.81 -14.39 -21.45
N GLN A 151 -12.23 -13.22 -21.39
CA GLN A 151 -11.38 -12.72 -20.30
C GLN A 151 -12.16 -12.54 -18.99
N PRO A 152 -11.53 -12.79 -17.84
CA PRO A 152 -12.17 -12.59 -16.56
C PRO A 152 -12.59 -11.13 -16.38
N ARG A 153 -13.77 -10.93 -15.81
CA ARG A 153 -14.33 -9.62 -15.47
C ARG A 153 -13.49 -9.00 -14.33
N VAL A 154 -13.58 -7.68 -14.16
CA VAL A 154 -13.09 -7.05 -12.92
C VAL A 154 -13.89 -7.62 -11.76
N GLU A 155 -13.18 -8.12 -10.77
CA GLU A 155 -13.74 -8.64 -9.53
C GLU A 155 -13.32 -7.76 -8.36
N THR A 156 -14.26 -7.47 -7.47
CA THR A 156 -13.99 -6.69 -6.26
C THR A 156 -14.59 -7.42 -5.07
N ILE A 157 -13.76 -7.66 -4.05
CA ILE A 157 -14.17 -8.23 -2.77
C ILE A 157 -14.05 -7.13 -1.73
N ILE A 158 -15.15 -6.82 -1.03
CA ILE A 158 -15.20 -5.84 0.05
C ILE A 158 -15.60 -6.61 1.32
N PRO A 159 -14.73 -6.66 2.35
CA PRO A 159 -15.06 -7.35 3.59
C PRO A 159 -16.18 -6.61 4.32
N PRO A 160 -17.02 -7.31 5.10
CA PRO A 160 -17.99 -6.67 5.96
C PRO A 160 -17.26 -5.80 7.00
N ARG A 161 -17.81 -4.63 7.29
CA ARG A 161 -17.29 -3.80 8.39
C ARG A 161 -17.45 -4.59 9.68
N ARG A 162 -16.36 -4.87 10.37
CA ARG A 162 -16.43 -5.32 11.75
C ARG A 162 -16.93 -4.10 12.54
N ASN A 163 -18.21 -4.14 12.96
CA ASN A 163 -18.63 -3.29 14.05
C ASN A 163 -17.79 -3.73 15.25
N SER A 164 -16.86 -2.90 15.67
CA SER A 164 -16.25 -3.01 16.98
C SER A 164 -17.36 -2.70 18.01
N ALA A 165 -18.21 -3.69 18.29
CA ALA A 165 -18.99 -3.61 19.50
C ALA A 165 -17.97 -3.48 20.64
N PRO A 166 -18.15 -2.54 21.57
CA PRO A 166 -17.28 -2.49 22.73
C PRO A 166 -17.38 -3.87 23.40
N GLU A 167 -16.26 -4.54 23.51
CA GLU A 167 -16.10 -5.76 24.28
C GLU A 167 -16.53 -5.41 25.71
N THR A 168 -17.76 -5.81 26.05
CA THR A 168 -18.28 -5.68 27.42
C THR A 168 -17.32 -6.49 28.27
N ALA A 169 -16.53 -5.79 29.08
CA ALA A 169 -15.67 -6.44 30.07
C ALA A 169 -16.50 -7.46 30.86
N PRO A 170 -15.97 -8.67 31.11
CA PRO A 170 -16.71 -9.65 31.89
C PRO A 170 -17.04 -9.04 33.25
N GLU A 171 -18.34 -8.97 33.57
CA GLU A 171 -18.80 -8.60 34.88
C GLU A 171 -18.11 -9.51 35.91
N THR A 172 -17.35 -8.88 36.79
CA THR A 172 -16.75 -9.55 37.93
C THR A 172 -17.90 -10.08 38.82
N VAL A 173 -18.18 -11.37 38.70
CA VAL A 173 -19.13 -12.07 39.57
C VAL A 173 -18.52 -12.04 40.97
N THR A 174 -19.02 -11.15 41.81
CA THR A 174 -18.70 -11.14 43.25
C THR A 174 -19.26 -12.41 43.84
N PRO A 175 -18.45 -13.25 44.54
CA PRO A 175 -18.98 -14.42 45.21
C PRO A 175 -19.91 -14.00 46.37
N PRO A 176 -21.00 -14.71 46.62
CA PRO A 176 -21.90 -14.39 47.73
C PRO A 176 -21.16 -14.55 49.08
N ALA A 177 -21.32 -13.54 49.93
CA ALA A 177 -20.79 -13.55 51.29
C ALA A 177 -21.29 -14.77 52.09
N ALA A 178 -20.35 -15.49 52.69
CA ALA A 178 -20.63 -16.59 53.57
C ALA A 178 -21.39 -16.07 54.81
N SER A 179 -22.55 -16.64 55.09
CA SER A 179 -23.32 -16.41 56.31
C SER A 179 -22.54 -16.87 57.54
N PRO A 180 -22.55 -16.14 58.66
CA PRO A 180 -21.95 -16.63 59.91
C PRO A 180 -22.78 -17.71 60.47
N ASP A 181 -22.16 -18.87 60.71
CA ASP A 181 -22.71 -19.98 61.46
C ASP A 181 -22.87 -19.58 62.94
N ASN A 182 -24.09 -19.57 63.38
CA ASN A 182 -24.48 -19.30 64.78
C ASN A 182 -24.68 -20.62 65.52
N GLY A 183 -23.59 -21.23 65.97
CA GLY A 183 -23.60 -22.38 66.82
C GLY A 183 -23.82 -21.98 68.28
N ALA A 184 -25.02 -22.18 68.76
CA ALA A 184 -25.32 -22.16 70.19
C ALA A 184 -25.47 -23.57 70.74
N SER A 185 -24.82 -23.81 71.87
CA SER A 185 -25.02 -24.78 72.98
C SER A 185 -23.91 -25.78 73.11
#